data_c8245fa67679cdc51f50c947a6736b4f
#
_entry.id   c8245fa67679cdc51f50c947a6736b4f
#
_cell.length_a   1.000
_cell.length_b   1.000
_cell.length_c   1.000
_cell.angle_alpha   90.00
_cell.angle_beta   90.00
_cell.angle_gamma   90.00
#
_symmetry.space_group_name_H-M   'P 1'
#
loop_
_entity.id
_entity.type
_entity.pdbx_description
1 polymer ?
#
loop_
_entity_poly.entity_id
_entity_poly.type
_entity_poly.pdbx_seq_one_letter_code
_entity_poly.pdbx_strand_id
1 'polypeptide(L)'
;MRKKRKLNINKIIIFLVVIIFLVLGVFFITRKIKENNKIIMIELTTINEANNFTKNNNLKLEVSYEYSEEIEKDKVISQNIKKGTELKENDIVSIVVSKGKIDKEKLAGDGINELGKVPIMMYHGIREKTSSSTGTVGGNVDKDGYNRTPSAFREDLEYYYENGYRMIRLEDYINGKVDVDYGKSPIILTFDDGNEDNIKVTGLDENGNIIIDKNSAVGILEEFKKNHPDANVTATFFVNAGMFNQSEYNEKILKWMVENNYDIGNHTQTHLDIKKSSADKVQKEIVYVYEELEKVIPGKYVKIIALPFGSPYSKTHDNFKYVLSSTYNGKTYETEAALRVGWEPEVSCFDNDFDKTFLKRCRAYDNNGKEFDIKMVFDMLEKNRYISDGEPNIITIKESDKTKLGETNMKVITY
;
A
#
# COMPACT_ATOMS: atom_id res chain seq x y z
N MET A 1 -80.06 -10.55 48.71
CA MET A 1 -79.46 -11.89 48.57
C MET A 1 -78.70 -12.00 47.22
N ARG A 2 -77.34 -11.92 47.20
CA ARG A 2 -76.57 -12.11 46.00
C ARG A 2 -76.38 -13.60 45.73
N LYS A 3 -76.99 -14.14 44.65
CA LYS A 3 -76.76 -15.50 44.16
C LYS A 3 -75.29 -15.68 43.77
N LYS A 4 -74.51 -16.51 44.52
CA LYS A 4 -73.19 -16.93 44.12
C LYS A 4 -73.34 -17.88 42.89
N ARG A 5 -72.83 -17.39 41.72
CA ARG A 5 -72.70 -18.24 40.51
C ARG A 5 -71.69 -19.34 40.84
N LYS A 6 -72.11 -20.63 40.86
CA LYS A 6 -71.22 -21.76 40.94
C LYS A 6 -70.39 -21.80 39.64
N LEU A 7 -69.10 -21.72 39.78
CA LEU A 7 -68.16 -21.88 38.69
C LEU A 7 -68.25 -23.30 38.12
N ASN A 8 -68.56 -23.42 36.85
CA ASN A 8 -68.72 -24.74 36.21
C ASN A 8 -67.32 -25.27 35.80
N ILE A 9 -66.70 -26.05 36.67
CA ILE A 9 -65.33 -26.59 36.53
C ILE A 9 -65.13 -27.32 35.19
N ASN A 10 -66.15 -28.03 34.71
CA ASN A 10 -66.04 -28.70 33.40
C ASN A 10 -65.89 -27.75 32.22
N LYS A 11 -66.53 -26.59 32.27
CA LYS A 11 -66.33 -25.54 31.23
C LYS A 11 -64.95 -24.92 31.28
N ILE A 12 -64.38 -24.80 32.48
CA ILE A 12 -62.99 -24.32 32.64
C ILE A 12 -62.00 -25.33 32.12
N ILE A 13 -62.19 -26.59 32.40
CA ILE A 13 -61.33 -27.69 31.91
C ILE A 13 -61.39 -27.75 30.36
N ILE A 14 -62.59 -27.72 29.79
CA ILE A 14 -62.72 -27.69 28.30
C ILE A 14 -62.04 -26.48 27.70
N PHE A 15 -62.17 -25.29 28.30
CA PHE A 15 -61.52 -24.07 27.85
C PHE A 15 -59.98 -24.17 27.93
N LEU A 16 -59.43 -24.71 29.00
CA LEU A 16 -58.02 -24.95 29.17
C LEU A 16 -57.48 -25.98 28.15
N VAL A 17 -58.21 -27.06 27.89
CA VAL A 17 -57.86 -28.06 26.87
C VAL A 17 -57.84 -27.42 25.47
N VAL A 18 -58.82 -26.57 25.13
CA VAL A 18 -58.81 -25.87 23.83
C VAL A 18 -57.63 -24.92 23.71
N ILE A 19 -57.27 -24.18 24.78
CA ILE A 19 -56.08 -23.32 24.79
C ILE A 19 -54.80 -24.13 24.56
N ILE A 20 -54.66 -25.30 25.24
CA ILE A 20 -53.48 -26.16 25.04
C ILE A 20 -53.37 -26.64 23.59
N PHE A 21 -54.47 -27.06 22.97
CA PHE A 21 -54.48 -27.47 21.56
C PHE A 21 -54.15 -26.32 20.62
N LEU A 22 -54.62 -25.08 20.89
CA LEU A 22 -54.27 -23.90 20.12
C LEU A 22 -52.75 -23.56 20.24
N VAL A 23 -52.21 -23.63 21.46
CA VAL A 23 -50.79 -23.37 21.71
C VAL A 23 -49.92 -24.43 21.02
N LEU A 24 -50.31 -25.70 21.11
CA LEU A 24 -49.61 -26.79 20.41
C LEU A 24 -49.72 -26.64 18.88
N GLY A 25 -50.90 -26.27 18.37
CA GLY A 25 -51.10 -25.98 16.97
C GLY A 25 -50.20 -24.86 16.44
N VAL A 26 -50.13 -23.73 17.16
CA VAL A 26 -49.24 -22.62 16.85
C VAL A 26 -47.76 -23.05 16.93
N PHE A 27 -47.40 -23.84 17.96
CA PHE A 27 -46.04 -24.35 18.10
C PHE A 27 -45.64 -25.26 16.93
N PHE A 28 -46.51 -26.19 16.51
CA PHE A 28 -46.23 -27.04 15.35
C PHE A 28 -46.18 -26.25 14.03
N ILE A 29 -47.04 -25.26 13.86
CA ILE A 29 -47.02 -24.37 12.66
C ILE A 29 -45.76 -23.56 12.63
N THR A 30 -45.38 -22.92 13.74
CA THR A 30 -44.15 -22.12 13.82
C THR A 30 -42.90 -22.95 13.65
N ARG A 31 -42.88 -24.18 14.18
CA ARG A 31 -41.79 -25.13 13.97
C ARG A 31 -41.67 -25.54 12.50
N LYS A 32 -42.79 -25.85 11.86
CA LYS A 32 -42.82 -26.23 10.44
C LYS A 32 -42.42 -25.06 9.52
N ILE A 33 -42.81 -23.83 9.84
CA ILE A 33 -42.38 -22.61 9.13
C ILE A 33 -40.88 -22.42 9.32
N LYS A 34 -40.35 -22.60 10.51
CA LYS A 34 -38.93 -22.50 10.84
C LYS A 34 -38.08 -23.57 10.15
N GLU A 35 -38.60 -24.80 10.02
CA GLU A 35 -37.94 -25.89 9.28
C GLU A 35 -37.97 -25.69 7.76
N ASN A 36 -39.02 -25.05 7.21
CA ASN A 36 -39.14 -24.73 5.79
C ASN A 36 -38.31 -23.50 5.36
N ASN A 37 -37.88 -22.66 6.31
CA ASN A 37 -37.09 -21.45 6.04
C ASN A 37 -35.59 -21.62 6.32
N LYS A 38 -35.11 -22.88 6.47
CA LYS A 38 -33.68 -23.12 6.63
C LYS A 38 -32.94 -22.85 5.35
N ILE A 39 -31.93 -21.99 5.40
CA ILE A 39 -31.02 -21.79 4.30
C ILE A 39 -29.98 -22.91 4.35
N ILE A 40 -29.96 -23.76 3.34
CA ILE A 40 -28.99 -24.87 3.28
C ILE A 40 -28.00 -24.59 2.17
N MET A 41 -26.71 -24.63 2.50
CA MET A 41 -25.64 -24.45 1.53
C MET A 41 -25.70 -25.49 0.41
N ILE A 42 -25.65 -25.01 -0.81
CA ILE A 42 -25.59 -25.84 -2.04
C ILE A 42 -24.13 -25.97 -2.50
N GLU A 43 -23.90 -26.82 -3.47
CA GLU A 43 -22.63 -26.84 -4.19
C GLU A 43 -22.67 -25.77 -5.28
N LEU A 44 -21.72 -24.85 -5.23
CA LEU A 44 -21.64 -23.75 -6.17
C LEU A 44 -20.63 -24.11 -7.27
N THR A 45 -21.04 -23.99 -8.52
CA THR A 45 -20.22 -24.38 -9.68
C THR A 45 -19.78 -23.19 -10.51
N THR A 46 -20.50 -22.06 -10.41
CA THR A 46 -20.21 -20.83 -11.14
C THR A 46 -20.45 -19.59 -10.28
N ILE A 47 -19.81 -18.48 -10.64
CA ILE A 47 -20.02 -17.18 -9.96
C ILE A 47 -21.48 -16.70 -10.08
N ASN A 48 -22.14 -16.95 -11.21
CA ASN A 48 -23.54 -16.57 -11.39
C ASN A 48 -24.46 -17.35 -10.44
N GLU A 49 -24.19 -18.62 -10.26
CA GLU A 49 -24.92 -19.47 -9.30
C GLU A 49 -24.69 -18.98 -7.86
N ALA A 50 -23.45 -18.64 -7.50
CA ALA A 50 -23.11 -18.08 -6.20
C ALA A 50 -23.83 -16.75 -5.94
N ASN A 51 -23.81 -15.84 -6.90
CA ASN A 51 -24.52 -14.55 -6.82
C ASN A 51 -26.02 -14.74 -6.62
N ASN A 52 -26.65 -15.64 -7.39
CA ASN A 52 -28.07 -15.90 -7.26
C ASN A 52 -28.43 -16.55 -5.92
N PHE A 53 -27.63 -17.53 -5.47
CA PHE A 53 -27.84 -18.21 -4.20
C PHE A 53 -27.73 -17.24 -3.03
N THR A 54 -26.67 -16.43 -2.98
CA THR A 54 -26.45 -15.49 -1.86
C THR A 54 -27.48 -14.37 -1.84
N LYS A 55 -27.81 -13.79 -3.00
CA LYS A 55 -28.83 -12.75 -3.12
C LYS A 55 -30.22 -13.24 -2.68
N ASN A 56 -30.63 -14.45 -3.11
CA ASN A 56 -31.95 -14.99 -2.80
C ASN A 56 -32.12 -15.36 -1.32
N ASN A 57 -31.02 -15.53 -0.60
CA ASN A 57 -30.99 -15.97 0.80
C ASN A 57 -30.48 -14.90 1.78
N ASN A 58 -30.33 -13.64 1.34
CA ASN A 58 -29.76 -12.54 2.14
C ASN A 58 -28.38 -12.89 2.75
N LEU A 59 -27.52 -13.54 1.99
CA LEU A 59 -26.14 -13.87 2.35
C LEU A 59 -25.16 -12.87 1.74
N LYS A 60 -23.95 -12.82 2.26
CA LYS A 60 -22.83 -12.06 1.67
C LYS A 60 -21.98 -12.98 0.81
N LEU A 61 -21.53 -12.49 -0.35
CA LEU A 61 -20.62 -13.23 -1.23
C LEU A 61 -19.25 -12.57 -1.25
N GLU A 62 -18.22 -13.37 -1.02
CA GLU A 62 -16.82 -13.00 -1.27
C GLU A 62 -16.27 -13.88 -2.37
N VAL A 63 -15.59 -13.28 -3.34
CA VAL A 63 -15.03 -13.98 -4.49
C VAL A 63 -13.54 -13.70 -4.56
N SER A 64 -12.76 -14.77 -4.59
CA SER A 64 -11.33 -14.72 -4.95
C SER A 64 -11.10 -15.53 -6.23
N TYR A 65 -9.97 -15.32 -6.87
CA TYR A 65 -9.63 -15.95 -8.13
C TYR A 65 -8.28 -16.62 -8.07
N GLU A 66 -8.16 -17.83 -8.62
CA GLU A 66 -6.90 -18.58 -8.69
C GLU A 66 -6.75 -19.26 -10.06
N TYR A 67 -5.50 -19.44 -10.52
CA TYR A 67 -5.21 -20.28 -11.67
C TYR A 67 -5.37 -21.75 -11.32
N SER A 68 -5.95 -22.53 -12.24
CA SER A 68 -6.14 -23.95 -12.11
C SER A 68 -5.81 -24.67 -13.42
N GLU A 69 -4.99 -25.71 -13.33
CA GLU A 69 -4.71 -26.60 -14.47
C GLU A 69 -5.87 -27.57 -14.78
N GLU A 70 -6.74 -27.82 -13.79
CA GLU A 70 -7.82 -28.83 -13.86
C GLU A 70 -9.20 -28.21 -14.05
N ILE A 71 -9.43 -27.04 -13.45
CA ILE A 71 -10.76 -26.39 -13.46
C ILE A 71 -10.79 -25.31 -14.52
N GLU A 72 -11.75 -25.40 -15.42
CA GLU A 72 -11.94 -24.42 -16.48
C GLU A 72 -12.19 -23.00 -15.93
N LYS A 73 -11.83 -22.01 -16.73
CA LYS A 73 -12.06 -20.59 -16.41
C LYS A 73 -13.52 -20.33 -16.02
N ASP A 74 -13.74 -19.45 -15.04
CA ASP A 74 -15.03 -19.00 -14.52
C ASP A 74 -15.84 -20.10 -13.77
N LYS A 75 -15.24 -21.25 -13.49
CA LYS A 75 -15.81 -22.30 -12.61
C LYS A 75 -15.29 -22.15 -11.19
N VAL A 76 -16.10 -22.58 -10.22
CA VAL A 76 -15.72 -22.56 -8.80
C VAL A 76 -14.72 -23.69 -8.52
N ILE A 77 -13.56 -23.34 -7.97
CA ILE A 77 -12.54 -24.27 -7.49
C ILE A 77 -12.92 -24.80 -6.12
N SER A 78 -13.35 -23.90 -5.22
CA SER A 78 -13.71 -24.25 -3.85
C SER A 78 -14.69 -23.25 -3.24
N GLN A 79 -15.35 -23.69 -2.18
CA GLN A 79 -16.21 -22.85 -1.34
C GLN A 79 -15.86 -23.07 0.12
N ASN A 80 -15.94 -22.03 0.96
CA ASN A 80 -15.59 -22.09 2.38
C ASN A 80 -16.57 -22.92 3.22
N ILE A 81 -17.84 -22.99 2.83
CA ILE A 81 -18.91 -23.70 3.55
C ILE A 81 -19.32 -24.93 2.76
N LYS A 82 -19.30 -26.09 3.42
CA LYS A 82 -19.66 -27.37 2.79
C LYS A 82 -21.15 -27.41 2.44
N LYS A 83 -21.48 -28.04 1.31
CA LYS A 83 -22.84 -28.41 0.92
C LYS A 83 -23.58 -29.12 2.05
N GLY A 84 -24.83 -28.73 2.28
CA GLY A 84 -25.68 -29.27 3.34
C GLY A 84 -25.57 -28.59 4.70
N THR A 85 -24.65 -27.63 4.87
CA THR A 85 -24.52 -26.80 6.08
C THR A 85 -25.72 -25.86 6.21
N GLU A 86 -26.33 -25.72 7.38
CA GLU A 86 -27.36 -24.72 7.66
C GLU A 86 -26.74 -23.35 7.86
N LEU A 87 -27.25 -22.33 7.13
CA LEU A 87 -26.79 -20.95 7.11
C LEU A 87 -27.82 -20.03 7.77
N LYS A 88 -27.34 -18.84 8.16
CA LYS A 88 -28.16 -17.73 8.66
C LYS A 88 -28.03 -16.53 7.72
N GLU A 89 -29.03 -15.68 7.74
CA GLU A 89 -28.96 -14.39 7.03
C GLU A 89 -27.69 -13.62 7.42
N ASN A 90 -27.07 -12.99 6.42
CA ASN A 90 -25.80 -12.27 6.51
C ASN A 90 -24.54 -13.15 6.71
N ASP A 91 -24.65 -14.48 6.73
CA ASP A 91 -23.46 -15.33 6.68
C ASP A 91 -22.64 -15.05 5.42
N ILE A 92 -21.32 -15.19 5.51
CA ILE A 92 -20.40 -14.94 4.42
C ILE A 92 -20.10 -16.25 3.71
N VAL A 93 -20.47 -16.33 2.44
CA VAL A 93 -20.09 -17.40 1.52
C VAL A 93 -18.91 -16.91 0.70
N SER A 94 -17.74 -17.52 0.90
CA SER A 94 -16.55 -17.22 0.12
C SER A 94 -16.30 -18.33 -0.88
N ILE A 95 -16.05 -17.97 -2.13
CA ILE A 95 -15.71 -18.90 -3.21
C ILE A 95 -14.38 -18.54 -3.85
N VAL A 96 -13.68 -19.55 -4.34
CA VAL A 96 -12.50 -19.39 -5.21
C VAL A 96 -12.92 -19.75 -6.62
N VAL A 97 -12.73 -18.85 -7.58
CA VAL A 97 -13.11 -19.04 -8.99
C VAL A 97 -11.86 -19.24 -9.84
N SER A 98 -11.89 -20.18 -10.75
CA SER A 98 -10.78 -20.47 -11.66
C SER A 98 -10.58 -19.38 -12.70
N LYS A 99 -9.33 -18.90 -12.84
CA LYS A 99 -8.85 -18.10 -13.98
C LYS A 99 -8.53 -18.95 -15.21
N GLY A 100 -8.65 -20.27 -15.10
CA GLY A 100 -8.21 -21.25 -16.10
C GLY A 100 -6.74 -21.57 -15.99
N LYS A 101 -6.17 -22.14 -17.02
CA LYS A 101 -4.75 -22.48 -17.09
C LYS A 101 -3.89 -21.23 -17.26
N ILE A 102 -2.67 -21.30 -16.74
CA ILE A 102 -1.65 -20.28 -16.96
C ILE A 102 -1.22 -20.30 -18.42
N ASP A 103 -1.39 -19.18 -19.09
CA ASP A 103 -0.92 -18.99 -20.48
C ASP A 103 0.54 -18.49 -20.46
N LYS A 104 1.48 -19.44 -20.42
CA LYS A 104 2.91 -19.14 -20.37
C LYS A 104 3.42 -18.43 -21.64
N GLU A 105 2.84 -18.70 -22.80
CA GLU A 105 3.21 -18.03 -24.05
C GLU A 105 2.78 -16.56 -24.02
N LYS A 106 1.59 -16.27 -23.48
CA LYS A 106 1.13 -14.91 -23.25
C LYS A 106 2.01 -14.16 -22.24
N LEU A 107 2.33 -14.77 -21.09
CA LEU A 107 3.21 -14.15 -20.09
C LEU A 107 4.57 -13.80 -20.70
N ALA A 108 5.17 -14.71 -21.48
CA ALA A 108 6.41 -14.48 -22.19
C ALA A 108 6.31 -13.38 -23.24
N GLY A 109 5.23 -13.38 -24.04
CA GLY A 109 4.95 -12.40 -25.09
C GLY A 109 4.75 -10.98 -24.54
N ASP A 110 4.09 -10.86 -23.40
CA ASP A 110 3.85 -9.59 -22.70
C ASP A 110 5.05 -9.16 -21.82
N GLY A 111 6.09 -9.99 -21.73
CA GLY A 111 7.35 -9.69 -21.04
C GLY A 111 7.21 -9.62 -19.52
N ILE A 112 6.25 -10.34 -18.92
CA ILE A 112 6.04 -10.36 -17.47
C ILE A 112 7.34 -10.77 -16.76
N ASN A 113 7.77 -9.99 -15.78
CA ASN A 113 9.04 -10.24 -15.08
C ASN A 113 9.05 -9.59 -13.70
N GLU A 114 8.68 -10.32 -12.68
CA GLU A 114 8.60 -9.78 -11.31
C GLU A 114 9.93 -9.83 -10.54
N LEU A 115 11.01 -10.31 -11.18
CA LEU A 115 12.40 -10.11 -10.74
C LEU A 115 13.09 -8.93 -11.44
N GLY A 116 12.34 -8.14 -12.23
CA GLY A 116 12.88 -6.94 -12.84
C GLY A 116 13.14 -5.83 -11.84
N LYS A 117 13.88 -4.82 -12.27
CA LYS A 117 14.26 -3.68 -11.44
C LYS A 117 13.10 -2.70 -11.20
N VAL A 118 13.13 -2.06 -10.02
CA VAL A 118 12.14 -1.08 -9.56
C VAL A 118 12.82 0.26 -9.31
N PRO A 119 12.39 1.36 -9.94
CA PRO A 119 12.92 2.68 -9.67
C PRO A 119 12.35 3.24 -8.36
N ILE A 120 13.22 3.60 -7.42
CA ILE A 120 12.92 4.40 -6.24
C ILE A 120 13.43 5.81 -6.53
N MET A 121 12.53 6.71 -6.90
CA MET A 121 12.88 8.07 -7.30
C MET A 121 13.14 8.95 -6.09
N MET A 122 14.23 9.72 -6.14
CA MET A 122 14.66 10.64 -5.08
C MET A 122 14.46 12.08 -5.52
N TYR A 123 13.54 12.73 -4.87
CA TYR A 123 13.26 14.16 -4.97
C TYR A 123 13.62 14.88 -3.67
N HIS A 124 13.68 16.20 -3.71
CA HIS A 124 13.80 17.10 -2.56
C HIS A 124 12.78 18.23 -2.70
N GLY A 125 13.19 19.49 -2.88
CA GLY A 125 12.26 20.59 -3.06
C GLY A 125 11.61 20.63 -4.46
N ILE A 126 10.35 21.08 -4.51
CA ILE A 126 9.63 21.38 -5.76
C ILE A 126 9.34 22.88 -5.80
N ARG A 127 10.18 23.62 -6.50
CA ARG A 127 10.18 25.10 -6.45
C ARG A 127 10.56 25.75 -7.77
N GLU A 128 10.11 26.97 -7.97
CA GLU A 128 10.49 27.75 -9.16
C GLU A 128 11.99 28.11 -9.15
N LYS A 129 12.54 28.30 -10.34
CA LYS A 129 13.89 28.83 -10.48
C LYS A 129 13.98 30.27 -9.97
N THR A 130 15.03 30.56 -9.25
CA THR A 130 15.34 31.92 -8.76
C THR A 130 16.50 32.52 -9.54
N SER A 131 16.83 33.77 -9.27
CA SER A 131 18.00 34.45 -9.87
C SER A 131 19.33 33.77 -9.50
N SER A 132 19.37 32.99 -8.42
CA SER A 132 20.52 32.18 -8.00
C SER A 132 20.59 30.79 -8.67
N SER A 133 19.57 30.38 -9.40
CA SER A 133 19.49 29.09 -10.12
C SER A 133 20.27 29.18 -11.45
N THR A 134 21.58 29.32 -11.38
CA THR A 134 22.44 29.44 -12.57
C THR A 134 23.12 28.12 -12.90
N GLY A 135 23.40 27.87 -14.18
CA GLY A 135 24.11 26.70 -14.66
C GLY A 135 23.30 25.39 -14.59
N THR A 136 21.95 25.49 -14.45
CA THR A 136 21.05 24.36 -14.41
C THR A 136 20.61 23.93 -15.80
N VAL A 137 20.24 22.64 -15.94
CA VAL A 137 19.74 22.03 -17.17
C VAL A 137 18.31 21.56 -16.95
N GLY A 138 17.47 21.70 -17.98
CA GLY A 138 16.09 21.22 -17.97
C GLY A 138 15.28 21.71 -16.78
N GLY A 139 14.60 20.82 -16.09
CA GLY A 139 13.74 21.09 -14.94
C GLY A 139 14.45 21.25 -13.60
N ASN A 140 15.80 21.18 -13.54
CA ASN A 140 16.53 21.32 -12.28
C ASN A 140 16.54 22.77 -11.81
N VAL A 141 16.47 22.99 -10.50
CA VAL A 141 16.58 24.31 -9.85
C VAL A 141 18.02 24.59 -9.41
N ASP A 142 18.80 23.56 -9.12
CA ASP A 142 20.20 23.62 -8.71
C ASP A 142 21.08 22.78 -9.65
N LYS A 143 22.39 23.05 -9.62
CA LYS A 143 23.36 22.37 -10.50
C LYS A 143 23.49 20.86 -10.23
N ASP A 144 23.19 20.44 -9.01
CA ASP A 144 23.31 19.05 -8.56
C ASP A 144 21.99 18.27 -8.77
N GLY A 145 20.92 18.96 -9.22
CA GLY A 145 19.63 18.39 -9.60
C GLY A 145 18.82 17.78 -8.46
N TYR A 146 19.03 18.25 -7.23
CA TYR A 146 18.23 17.79 -6.10
C TYR A 146 16.83 18.40 -6.08
N ASN A 147 16.68 19.65 -6.54
CA ASN A 147 15.40 20.35 -6.60
C ASN A 147 14.88 20.43 -8.04
N ARG A 148 13.56 20.21 -8.20
CA ARG A 148 12.87 20.26 -9.49
C ARG A 148 11.93 21.45 -9.57
N THR A 149 11.64 21.93 -10.79
CA THR A 149 10.55 22.88 -10.99
C THR A 149 9.20 22.17 -10.93
N PRO A 150 8.10 22.87 -10.53
CA PRO A 150 6.75 22.29 -10.56
C PRO A 150 6.33 21.76 -11.93
N SER A 151 6.74 22.46 -13.03
CA SER A 151 6.47 21.98 -14.40
C SER A 151 7.19 20.67 -14.70
N ALA A 152 8.49 20.59 -14.39
CA ALA A 152 9.26 19.38 -14.63
C ALA A 152 8.77 18.19 -13.78
N PHE A 153 8.32 18.43 -12.55
CA PHE A 153 7.75 17.37 -11.74
C PHE A 153 6.42 16.86 -12.32
N ARG A 154 5.56 17.72 -12.86
CA ARG A 154 4.37 17.28 -13.60
C ARG A 154 4.73 16.44 -14.83
N GLU A 155 5.73 16.88 -15.60
CA GLU A 155 6.23 16.15 -16.77
C GLU A 155 6.79 14.76 -16.37
N ASP A 156 7.53 14.67 -15.24
CA ASP A 156 8.01 13.40 -14.71
C ASP A 156 6.84 12.44 -14.41
N LEU A 157 5.79 12.91 -13.73
CA LEU A 157 4.63 12.10 -13.37
C LEU A 157 3.87 11.58 -14.60
N GLU A 158 3.62 12.45 -15.60
CA GLU A 158 2.99 12.06 -16.87
C GLU A 158 3.86 11.02 -17.60
N TYR A 159 5.17 11.26 -17.67
CA TYR A 159 6.11 10.32 -18.29
C TYR A 159 6.04 8.93 -17.62
N TYR A 160 6.02 8.85 -16.28
CA TYR A 160 5.91 7.57 -15.59
C TYR A 160 4.60 6.86 -15.92
N TYR A 161 3.50 7.58 -15.86
CA TYR A 161 2.18 7.02 -16.13
C TYR A 161 2.02 6.51 -17.56
N GLU A 162 2.41 7.31 -18.55
CA GLU A 162 2.36 6.98 -19.98
C GLU A 162 3.24 5.77 -20.32
N ASN A 163 4.38 5.61 -19.62
CA ASN A 163 5.26 4.45 -19.76
C ASN A 163 4.85 3.23 -18.93
N GLY A 164 3.64 3.26 -18.37
CA GLY A 164 3.04 2.10 -17.69
C GLY A 164 3.47 1.91 -16.25
N TYR A 165 4.10 2.89 -15.62
CA TYR A 165 4.41 2.84 -14.18
C TYR A 165 3.18 3.18 -13.34
N ARG A 166 3.09 2.55 -12.17
CA ARG A 166 2.09 2.83 -11.14
C ARG A 166 2.80 2.97 -9.80
N MET A 167 2.38 3.95 -9.00
CA MET A 167 3.03 4.20 -7.73
C MET A 167 2.66 3.14 -6.72
N ILE A 168 3.63 2.75 -5.90
CA ILE A 168 3.43 1.89 -4.74
C ILE A 168 4.10 2.51 -3.51
N ARG A 169 3.62 2.16 -2.33
CA ARG A 169 4.25 2.59 -1.08
C ARG A 169 5.60 1.91 -0.90
N LEU A 170 6.58 2.66 -0.43
CA LEU A 170 7.90 2.12 -0.09
C LEU A 170 7.79 1.03 0.99
N GLU A 171 6.93 1.23 1.99
CA GLU A 171 6.68 0.26 3.06
C GLU A 171 6.14 -1.07 2.51
N ASP A 172 5.23 -1.03 1.53
CA ASP A 172 4.69 -2.23 0.90
C ASP A 172 5.78 -2.95 0.08
N TYR A 173 6.58 -2.21 -0.68
CA TYR A 173 7.69 -2.77 -1.46
C TYR A 173 8.72 -3.51 -0.59
N ILE A 174 9.17 -2.91 0.52
CA ILE A 174 10.15 -3.56 1.42
C ILE A 174 9.60 -4.79 2.16
N ASN A 175 8.30 -4.96 2.14
CA ASN A 175 7.58 -6.10 2.75
C ASN A 175 7.03 -7.08 1.69
N GLY A 176 7.48 -7.00 0.43
CA GLY A 176 7.11 -7.92 -0.63
C GLY A 176 5.66 -7.78 -1.11
N LYS A 177 5.05 -6.62 -0.91
CA LYS A 177 3.70 -6.31 -1.38
C LYS A 177 3.77 -5.40 -2.59
N VAL A 178 3.75 -5.99 -3.77
CA VAL A 178 3.73 -5.26 -5.03
C VAL A 178 2.39 -5.53 -5.70
N ASP A 179 1.47 -4.58 -5.58
CA ASP A 179 0.12 -4.66 -6.14
C ASP A 179 -0.04 -3.61 -7.23
N VAL A 180 0.26 -4.00 -8.46
CA VAL A 180 0.05 -3.20 -9.67
C VAL A 180 -0.59 -4.05 -10.73
N ASP A 181 -1.38 -3.44 -11.60
CA ASP A 181 -2.14 -4.13 -12.65
C ASP A 181 -1.23 -4.91 -13.61
N TYR A 182 -1.82 -5.89 -14.29
CA TYR A 182 -1.18 -6.69 -15.32
C TYR A 182 -0.46 -5.83 -16.37
N GLY A 183 0.80 -6.15 -16.64
CA GLY A 183 1.64 -5.44 -17.61
C GLY A 183 2.14 -4.07 -17.14
N LYS A 184 1.82 -3.63 -15.92
CA LYS A 184 2.33 -2.40 -15.32
C LYS A 184 3.59 -2.66 -14.51
N SER A 185 4.30 -1.57 -14.22
CA SER A 185 5.54 -1.58 -13.45
C SER A 185 5.40 -0.73 -12.19
N PRO A 186 5.90 -1.18 -11.03
CA PRO A 186 5.92 -0.34 -9.84
C PRO A 186 6.93 0.79 -9.97
N ILE A 187 6.61 1.94 -9.38
CA ILE A 187 7.52 3.06 -9.14
C ILE A 187 7.30 3.60 -7.74
N ILE A 188 8.37 3.99 -7.06
CA ILE A 188 8.31 4.54 -5.71
C ILE A 188 8.83 5.97 -5.74
N LEU A 189 8.08 6.91 -5.17
CA LEU A 189 8.50 8.30 -5.04
C LEU A 189 8.93 8.58 -3.60
N THR A 190 10.10 9.21 -3.45
CA THR A 190 10.63 9.63 -2.16
C THR A 190 11.06 11.09 -2.20
N PHE A 191 10.82 11.82 -1.10
CA PHE A 191 11.21 13.22 -0.93
C PHE A 191 12.02 13.37 0.34
N ASP A 192 13.21 13.97 0.23
CA ASP A 192 14.08 14.18 1.39
C ASP A 192 13.95 15.61 1.94
N ASP A 193 14.47 15.85 3.13
CA ASP A 193 14.59 17.11 3.87
C ASP A 193 13.33 17.66 4.54
N GLY A 194 12.13 17.21 4.18
CA GLY A 194 10.90 17.82 4.69
C GLY A 194 10.81 19.32 4.38
N ASN A 195 11.07 19.68 3.11
CA ASN A 195 11.03 21.06 2.66
C ASN A 195 9.59 21.63 2.69
N GLU A 196 9.45 22.94 2.90
CA GLU A 196 8.16 23.64 2.87
C GLU A 196 7.40 23.38 1.57
N ASP A 197 8.09 23.37 0.44
CA ASP A 197 7.52 23.15 -0.89
C ASP A 197 7.22 21.67 -1.22
N ASN A 198 7.47 20.74 -0.32
CA ASN A 198 6.93 19.39 -0.42
C ASN A 198 5.41 19.39 -0.17
N ILE A 199 4.94 20.12 0.85
CA ILE A 199 3.53 20.37 1.10
C ILE A 199 3.35 21.78 1.67
N LYS A 200 3.13 22.76 0.80
CA LYS A 200 2.97 24.15 1.22
C LYS A 200 1.52 24.45 1.57
N VAL A 201 1.28 24.88 2.81
CA VAL A 201 -0.02 25.35 3.27
C VAL A 201 -0.15 26.84 3.06
N THR A 202 -1.20 27.28 2.37
CA THR A 202 -1.49 28.69 2.07
C THR A 202 -2.52 29.32 3.01
N GLY A 203 -3.16 28.50 3.85
CA GLY A 203 -4.18 28.91 4.81
C GLY A 203 -5.05 27.75 5.25
N LEU A 204 -6.15 28.07 5.91
CA LEU A 204 -7.19 27.10 6.31
C LEU A 204 -8.52 27.46 5.65
N ASP A 205 -9.31 26.44 5.33
CA ASP A 205 -10.69 26.62 4.87
C ASP A 205 -11.63 26.97 6.05
N GLU A 206 -12.91 27.19 5.77
CA GLU A 206 -13.96 27.50 6.76
C GLU A 206 -14.16 26.38 7.82
N ASN A 207 -13.74 25.16 7.51
CA ASN A 207 -13.81 24.00 8.40
C ASN A 207 -12.50 23.76 9.17
N GLY A 208 -11.47 24.58 8.93
CA GLY A 208 -10.16 24.48 9.55
C GLY A 208 -9.24 23.42 8.92
N ASN A 209 -9.56 22.93 7.71
CA ASN A 209 -8.69 22.06 6.94
C ASN A 209 -7.62 22.89 6.23
N ILE A 210 -6.44 22.29 6.03
CA ILE A 210 -5.34 22.96 5.32
C ILE A 210 -5.65 23.13 3.84
N ILE A 211 -5.31 24.32 3.30
CA ILE A 211 -5.34 24.62 1.86
C ILE A 211 -3.93 24.46 1.34
N ILE A 212 -3.74 23.50 0.45
CA ILE A 212 -2.41 23.13 -0.10
C ILE A 212 -2.16 23.90 -1.38
N ASP A 213 -0.94 24.49 -1.50
CA ASP A 213 -0.48 25.13 -2.72
C ASP A 213 -0.38 24.10 -3.85
N LYS A 214 -1.07 24.38 -4.96
CA LYS A 214 -1.12 23.51 -6.15
C LYS A 214 0.25 23.29 -6.83
N ASN A 215 1.25 24.11 -6.53
CA ASN A 215 2.60 23.99 -7.05
C ASN A 215 3.58 23.31 -6.08
N SER A 216 3.16 22.97 -4.87
CA SER A 216 3.94 22.10 -3.99
C SER A 216 3.90 20.64 -4.48
N ALA A 217 4.85 19.80 -4.04
CA ALA A 217 4.87 18.39 -4.46
C ALA A 217 3.54 17.68 -4.21
N VAL A 218 2.99 17.78 -3.00
CA VAL A 218 1.70 17.16 -2.66
C VAL A 218 0.54 17.79 -3.44
N GLY A 219 0.55 19.10 -3.66
CA GLY A 219 -0.48 19.76 -4.49
C GLY A 219 -0.51 19.23 -5.93
N ILE A 220 0.66 18.99 -6.50
CA ILE A 220 0.81 18.38 -7.84
C ILE A 220 0.37 16.92 -7.83
N LEU A 221 0.76 16.14 -6.82
CA LEU A 221 0.35 14.74 -6.67
C LEU A 221 -1.17 14.59 -6.52
N GLU A 222 -1.81 15.45 -5.75
CA GLU A 222 -3.28 15.45 -5.60
C GLU A 222 -4.03 15.87 -6.89
N GLU A 223 -3.45 16.79 -7.67
CA GLU A 223 -3.97 17.11 -9.01
C GLU A 223 -3.82 15.92 -9.95
N PHE A 224 -2.65 15.29 -9.97
CA PHE A 224 -2.37 14.10 -10.78
C PHE A 224 -3.29 12.92 -10.44
N LYS A 225 -3.53 12.67 -9.15
CA LYS A 225 -4.44 11.65 -8.65
C LYS A 225 -5.88 11.82 -9.17
N LYS A 226 -6.35 13.05 -9.30
CA LYS A 226 -7.68 13.34 -9.85
C LYS A 226 -7.77 13.02 -11.34
N ASN A 227 -6.68 13.27 -12.07
CA ASN A 227 -6.62 13.06 -13.52
C ASN A 227 -6.35 11.59 -13.88
N HIS A 228 -5.64 10.87 -13.02
CA HIS A 228 -5.20 9.47 -13.21
C HIS A 228 -5.56 8.62 -11.98
N PRO A 229 -6.84 8.24 -11.78
CA PRO A 229 -7.28 7.50 -10.60
C PRO A 229 -6.61 6.13 -10.42
N ASP A 230 -6.13 5.52 -11.50
CA ASP A 230 -5.43 4.24 -11.54
C ASP A 230 -3.90 4.37 -11.37
N ALA A 231 -3.39 5.57 -11.14
CA ALA A 231 -1.95 5.79 -10.92
C ALA A 231 -1.48 5.33 -9.53
N ASN A 232 -2.39 5.04 -8.60
CA ASN A 232 -2.13 4.65 -7.21
C ASN A 232 -1.26 5.68 -6.44
N VAL A 233 -1.56 6.98 -6.59
CA VAL A 233 -0.72 8.08 -6.11
C VAL A 233 -0.41 7.96 -4.63
N THR A 234 0.90 7.86 -4.34
CA THR A 234 1.49 7.82 -3.01
C THR A 234 2.95 8.29 -3.08
N ALA A 235 3.53 8.67 -1.96
CA ALA A 235 4.97 8.97 -1.84
C ALA A 235 5.40 8.87 -0.37
N THR A 236 6.71 8.71 -0.13
CA THR A 236 7.31 8.72 1.20
C THR A 236 8.13 10.01 1.38
N PHE A 237 7.86 10.76 2.44
CA PHE A 237 8.55 12.00 2.79
C PHE A 237 9.44 11.79 4.00
N PHE A 238 10.74 12.02 3.85
CA PHE A 238 11.71 11.90 4.91
C PHE A 238 11.99 13.27 5.53
N VAL A 239 11.65 13.41 6.81
CA VAL A 239 11.65 14.71 7.49
C VAL A 239 12.78 14.87 8.49
N ASN A 240 13.25 16.11 8.63
CA ASN A 240 14.14 16.58 9.69
C ASN A 240 13.33 17.19 10.85
N ALA A 241 14.00 17.81 11.83
CA ALA A 241 13.35 18.49 12.96
C ALA A 241 12.33 19.56 12.54
N GLY A 242 12.50 20.17 11.37
CA GLY A 242 11.59 21.21 10.86
C GLY A 242 10.21 20.73 10.44
N MET A 243 10.02 19.44 10.19
CA MET A 243 8.73 18.84 9.83
C MET A 243 7.96 19.65 8.77
N PHE A 244 8.56 19.93 7.63
CA PHE A 244 8.07 20.79 6.55
C PHE A 244 8.20 22.31 6.80
N ASN A 245 8.89 22.75 7.87
CA ASN A 245 9.22 24.13 8.16
C ASN A 245 8.03 25.11 8.21
N GLN A 246 6.84 24.62 8.59
CA GLN A 246 5.62 25.41 8.76
C GLN A 246 5.05 25.17 10.16
N SER A 247 5.76 25.67 11.18
CA SER A 247 5.50 25.32 12.61
C SER A 247 4.05 25.47 13.04
N GLU A 248 3.31 26.42 12.47
CA GLU A 248 1.88 26.65 12.74
C GLU A 248 1.00 25.51 12.21
N TYR A 249 1.43 24.85 11.12
CA TYR A 249 0.65 23.84 10.42
C TYR A 249 1.25 22.42 10.51
N ASN A 250 2.48 22.26 11.01
CA ASN A 250 3.19 20.97 10.97
C ASN A 250 2.35 19.80 11.50
N GLU A 251 1.64 19.96 12.62
CA GLU A 251 0.77 18.91 13.16
C GLU A 251 -0.38 18.55 12.21
N LYS A 252 -1.04 19.55 11.63
CA LYS A 252 -2.11 19.36 10.66
C LYS A 252 -1.60 18.70 9.37
N ILE A 253 -0.42 19.11 8.91
CA ILE A 253 0.25 18.56 7.73
C ILE A 253 0.52 17.07 7.95
N LEU A 254 1.18 16.68 9.04
CA LEU A 254 1.52 15.29 9.32
C LEU A 254 0.27 14.40 9.39
N LYS A 255 -0.78 14.85 10.08
CA LYS A 255 -2.06 14.13 10.17
C LYS A 255 -2.72 13.99 8.80
N TRP A 256 -2.81 15.09 8.04
CA TRP A 256 -3.41 15.07 6.71
C TRP A 256 -2.66 14.13 5.76
N MET A 257 -1.33 14.13 5.77
CA MET A 257 -0.53 13.28 4.89
C MET A 257 -0.79 11.80 5.13
N VAL A 258 -0.74 11.33 6.37
CA VAL A 258 -0.98 9.91 6.69
C VAL A 258 -2.43 9.48 6.46
N GLU A 259 -3.38 10.41 6.53
CA GLU A 259 -4.79 10.18 6.21
C GLU A 259 -5.07 10.13 4.70
N ASN A 260 -4.17 10.71 3.89
CA ASN A 260 -4.29 10.77 2.44
C ASN A 260 -3.29 9.85 1.69
N ASN A 261 -2.79 8.82 2.38
CA ASN A 261 -1.92 7.77 1.81
C ASN A 261 -0.51 8.24 1.44
N TYR A 262 0.04 9.18 2.21
CA TYR A 262 1.44 9.57 2.15
C TYR A 262 2.19 9.07 3.38
N ASP A 263 3.39 8.52 3.20
CA ASP A 263 4.23 8.03 4.27
C ASP A 263 5.19 9.12 4.77
N ILE A 264 5.46 9.11 6.07
CA ILE A 264 6.44 9.99 6.71
C ILE A 264 7.53 9.13 7.33
N GLY A 265 8.78 9.37 6.97
CA GLY A 265 9.96 8.67 7.46
C GLY A 265 11.01 9.61 8.05
N ASN A 266 12.12 9.05 8.47
CA ASN A 266 13.20 9.73 9.21
C ASN A 266 14.31 10.23 8.27
N HIS A 267 14.77 11.48 8.46
CA HIS A 267 15.95 12.02 7.75
C HIS A 267 16.99 12.62 8.71
N THR A 268 17.05 12.11 9.94
CA THR A 268 17.80 12.66 11.08
C THR A 268 17.37 14.07 11.51
N GLN A 269 17.66 14.47 12.72
CA GLN A 269 17.22 15.75 13.29
C GLN A 269 17.75 16.94 12.50
N THR A 270 19.05 16.95 12.19
CA THR A 270 19.75 18.11 11.59
C THR A 270 20.45 17.79 10.27
N HIS A 271 19.98 16.77 9.54
CA HIS A 271 20.64 16.29 8.30
C HIS A 271 22.10 15.89 8.55
N LEU A 272 22.30 15.03 9.58
CA LEU A 272 23.63 14.66 10.08
C LEU A 272 24.39 13.75 9.11
N ASP A 273 25.68 14.05 8.87
CA ASP A 273 26.60 13.08 8.27
C ASP A 273 26.95 11.98 9.27
N ILE A 274 26.27 10.84 9.15
CA ILE A 274 26.36 9.70 10.10
C ILE A 274 27.78 9.17 10.18
N LYS A 275 28.50 9.08 9.05
CA LYS A 275 29.89 8.60 9.01
C LYS A 275 30.84 9.46 9.83
N LYS A 276 30.63 10.78 9.83
CA LYS A 276 31.54 11.74 10.48
C LYS A 276 31.17 12.06 11.93
N SER A 277 30.14 11.44 12.45
CA SER A 277 29.57 11.78 13.76
C SER A 277 29.88 10.73 14.82
N SER A 278 29.82 11.14 16.09
CA SER A 278 29.93 10.19 17.20
C SER A 278 28.67 9.32 17.31
N ALA A 279 28.82 8.11 17.84
CA ALA A 279 27.74 7.16 18.04
C ALA A 279 26.56 7.75 18.84
N ASP A 280 26.85 8.49 19.90
CA ASP A 280 25.82 9.14 20.73
C ASP A 280 25.04 10.19 19.95
N LYS A 281 25.73 11.00 19.14
CA LYS A 281 25.09 12.01 18.30
C LYS A 281 24.20 11.37 17.21
N VAL A 282 24.66 10.30 16.57
CA VAL A 282 23.87 9.56 15.57
C VAL A 282 22.57 9.04 16.18
N GLN A 283 22.66 8.39 17.34
CA GLN A 283 21.49 7.83 18.00
C GLN A 283 20.51 8.94 18.44
N LYS A 284 21.02 10.03 19.02
CA LYS A 284 20.19 11.19 19.38
C LYS A 284 19.42 11.74 18.20
N GLU A 285 20.07 11.93 17.05
CA GLU A 285 19.51 12.51 15.84
C GLU A 285 18.39 11.66 15.25
N ILE A 286 18.54 10.34 15.25
CA ILE A 286 17.54 9.39 14.74
C ILE A 286 16.36 9.28 15.71
N VAL A 287 16.64 9.09 17.01
CA VAL A 287 15.60 8.98 18.05
C VAL A 287 14.73 10.23 18.09
N TYR A 288 15.34 11.42 17.98
CA TYR A 288 14.59 12.68 18.01
C TYR A 288 13.44 12.72 16.98
N VAL A 289 13.72 12.38 15.73
CA VAL A 289 12.69 12.44 14.68
C VAL A 289 11.57 11.43 14.94
N TYR A 290 11.91 10.21 15.30
CA TYR A 290 10.89 9.21 15.64
C TYR A 290 10.05 9.61 16.86
N GLU A 291 10.64 10.23 17.88
CA GLU A 291 9.89 10.75 19.04
C GLU A 291 8.91 11.86 18.65
N GLU A 292 9.32 12.78 17.77
CA GLU A 292 8.44 13.87 17.32
C GLU A 292 7.28 13.31 16.46
N LEU A 293 7.56 12.34 15.58
CA LEU A 293 6.52 11.68 14.79
C LEU A 293 5.55 10.89 15.68
N GLU A 294 6.06 10.17 16.67
CA GLU A 294 5.23 9.40 17.62
C GLU A 294 4.29 10.29 18.44
N LYS A 295 4.69 11.54 18.76
CA LYS A 295 3.84 12.50 19.47
C LYS A 295 2.63 12.95 18.62
N VAL A 296 2.79 13.10 17.31
CA VAL A 296 1.80 13.72 16.43
C VAL A 296 0.96 12.68 15.69
N ILE A 297 1.61 11.64 15.18
CA ILE A 297 1.02 10.57 14.35
C ILE A 297 1.40 9.18 14.89
N PRO A 298 1.03 8.85 16.14
CA PRO A 298 1.49 7.63 16.82
C PRO A 298 1.19 6.38 16.00
N GLY A 299 2.25 5.61 15.72
CA GLY A 299 2.16 4.36 14.96
C GLY A 299 1.75 4.49 13.48
N LYS A 300 1.66 5.72 12.94
CA LYS A 300 1.29 5.98 11.54
C LYS A 300 2.44 6.49 10.67
N TYR A 301 3.65 6.52 11.18
CA TYR A 301 4.86 6.82 10.43
C TYR A 301 5.59 5.53 10.04
N VAL A 302 6.37 5.57 8.98
CA VAL A 302 7.14 4.40 8.56
C VAL A 302 8.50 4.35 9.28
N LYS A 303 8.91 3.16 9.69
CA LYS A 303 10.21 2.92 10.32
C LYS A 303 11.32 2.79 9.27
N ILE A 304 11.41 3.80 8.43
CA ILE A 304 12.36 3.88 7.32
C ILE A 304 13.16 5.17 7.44
N ILE A 305 14.45 5.10 7.12
CA ILE A 305 15.34 6.26 7.12
C ILE A 305 15.93 6.49 5.73
N ALA A 306 15.89 7.72 5.22
CA ALA A 306 16.75 8.15 4.14
C ALA A 306 18.05 8.70 4.75
N LEU A 307 19.19 8.19 4.30
CA LEU A 307 20.50 8.55 4.85
C LEU A 307 20.97 9.90 4.30
N PRO A 308 21.14 10.95 5.15
CA PRO A 308 21.70 12.21 4.71
C PRO A 308 23.04 12.00 3.99
N PHE A 309 23.23 12.64 2.83
CA PHE A 309 24.38 12.45 1.94
C PHE A 309 24.59 11.02 1.46
N GLY A 310 23.67 10.07 1.72
CA GLY A 310 23.88 8.64 1.54
C GLY A 310 24.89 8.03 2.52
N SER A 311 25.20 8.74 3.60
CA SER A 311 26.25 8.40 4.58
C SER A 311 25.66 7.55 5.74
N PRO A 312 26.35 6.50 6.18
CA PRO A 312 27.63 5.97 5.69
C PRO A 312 27.45 5.21 4.36
N TYR A 313 28.46 5.28 3.50
CA TYR A 313 28.41 4.62 2.17
C TYR A 313 28.62 3.10 2.20
N SER A 314 28.75 2.51 3.39
CA SER A 314 28.95 1.08 3.60
C SER A 314 28.26 0.62 4.88
N LYS A 315 27.65 -0.54 4.83
CA LYS A 315 27.06 -1.24 6.00
C LYS A 315 28.12 -1.68 7.02
N THR A 316 29.39 -1.78 6.59
CA THR A 316 30.52 -2.17 7.47
C THR A 316 31.02 -1.02 8.33
N HIS A 317 30.50 0.21 8.17
CA HIS A 317 30.86 1.33 9.03
C HIS A 317 30.29 1.17 10.45
N ASP A 318 31.10 1.46 11.47
CA ASP A 318 30.74 1.26 12.89
C ASP A 318 29.40 1.93 13.30
N ASN A 319 29.06 3.06 12.69
CA ASN A 319 27.82 3.76 12.96
C ASN A 319 26.59 3.17 12.25
N PHE A 320 26.77 2.26 11.29
CA PHE A 320 25.63 1.73 10.54
C PHE A 320 24.66 0.93 11.43
N LYS A 321 25.15 0.24 12.45
CA LYS A 321 24.30 -0.46 13.42
C LYS A 321 23.30 0.46 14.13
N TYR A 322 23.67 1.74 14.32
CA TYR A 322 22.78 2.74 14.90
C TYR A 322 21.73 3.28 13.91
N VAL A 323 21.96 3.11 12.61
CA VAL A 323 20.90 3.36 11.61
C VAL A 323 19.77 2.37 11.81
N LEU A 324 20.07 1.11 12.08
CA LEU A 324 19.08 0.03 12.24
C LEU A 324 18.44 0.00 13.64
N SER A 325 19.20 0.37 14.68
CA SER A 325 18.68 0.40 16.05
C SER A 325 19.34 1.53 16.83
N SER A 326 18.60 2.55 17.17
CA SER A 326 19.06 3.72 17.92
C SER A 326 18.43 3.79 19.29
N THR A 327 19.27 4.00 20.31
CA THR A 327 18.83 4.20 21.70
C THR A 327 19.33 5.53 22.25
N TYR A 328 18.43 6.37 22.72
CA TYR A 328 18.78 7.63 23.38
C TYR A 328 17.80 7.95 24.52
N ASN A 329 18.30 8.42 25.65
CA ASN A 329 17.50 8.72 26.84
C ASN A 329 16.54 7.58 27.26
N GLY A 330 17.00 6.32 27.15
CA GLY A 330 16.22 5.14 27.55
C GLY A 330 15.11 4.74 26.59
N LYS A 331 14.99 5.38 25.42
CA LYS A 331 14.06 4.99 24.35
C LYS A 331 14.82 4.39 23.18
N THR A 332 14.29 3.29 22.64
CA THR A 332 14.87 2.58 21.50
C THR A 332 13.90 2.59 20.33
N TYR A 333 14.40 2.88 19.14
CA TYR A 333 13.67 2.81 17.89
C TYR A 333 14.43 1.91 16.92
N GLU A 334 13.68 0.96 16.35
CA GLU A 334 14.15 0.07 15.29
C GLU A 334 13.79 0.64 13.93
N THR A 335 14.71 0.60 12.99
CA THR A 335 14.53 1.02 11.61
C THR A 335 14.51 -0.21 10.71
N GLU A 336 13.46 -0.38 9.93
CA GLU A 336 13.24 -1.56 9.08
C GLU A 336 13.97 -1.49 7.75
N ALA A 337 14.15 -0.28 7.23
CA ALA A 337 14.82 -0.05 5.95
C ALA A 337 15.59 1.27 5.93
N ALA A 338 16.67 1.31 5.15
CA ALA A 338 17.47 2.51 4.97
C ALA A 338 17.77 2.75 3.47
N LEU A 339 17.63 4.01 3.04
CA LEU A 339 17.85 4.41 1.65
C LEU A 339 19.13 5.20 1.52
N ARG A 340 19.92 4.85 0.51
CA ARG A 340 21.09 5.60 0.08
C ARG A 340 20.71 6.77 -0.83
N VAL A 341 21.63 7.68 -1.05
CA VAL A 341 21.68 8.48 -2.29
C VAL A 341 22.19 7.55 -3.39
N GLY A 342 21.44 7.40 -4.46
CA GLY A 342 21.78 6.44 -5.48
C GLY A 342 21.65 7.01 -6.90
N TRP A 343 21.88 6.14 -7.86
CA TRP A 343 21.90 6.49 -9.28
C TRP A 343 21.43 5.35 -10.17
N GLU A 344 20.93 4.28 -9.57
CA GLU A 344 20.43 3.12 -10.30
C GLU A 344 19.16 2.55 -9.70
N PRO A 345 18.29 1.93 -10.51
CA PRO A 345 17.11 1.22 -10.00
C PRO A 345 17.47 0.10 -9.06
N GLU A 346 16.64 -0.14 -8.05
CA GLU A 346 16.79 -1.25 -7.11
C GLU A 346 16.37 -2.57 -7.75
N VAL A 347 16.86 -3.69 -7.24
CA VAL A 347 16.39 -5.03 -7.61
C VAL A 347 14.97 -5.25 -7.09
N SER A 348 14.24 -6.23 -7.64
CA SER A 348 12.93 -6.62 -7.11
C SER A 348 13.03 -7.00 -5.63
N CYS A 349 12.01 -6.69 -4.85
CA CYS A 349 11.92 -7.17 -3.46
C CYS A 349 11.85 -8.70 -3.35
N PHE A 350 11.66 -9.40 -4.46
CA PHE A 350 11.68 -10.86 -4.55
C PHE A 350 13.04 -11.43 -4.97
N ASP A 351 14.01 -10.58 -5.32
CA ASP A 351 15.36 -11.00 -5.70
C ASP A 351 16.19 -11.38 -4.46
N ASN A 352 17.06 -12.40 -4.58
CA ASN A 352 17.93 -12.85 -3.49
C ASN A 352 19.01 -11.84 -3.11
N ASP A 353 19.29 -10.85 -3.97
CA ASP A 353 20.20 -9.73 -3.71
C ASP A 353 19.49 -8.53 -3.05
N PHE A 354 18.17 -8.62 -2.81
CA PHE A 354 17.41 -7.54 -2.18
C PHE A 354 17.84 -7.31 -0.74
N ASP A 355 18.28 -6.10 -0.43
CA ASP A 355 18.67 -5.68 0.92
C ASP A 355 17.96 -4.40 1.33
N LYS A 356 16.81 -4.54 2.00
CA LYS A 356 16.02 -3.40 2.45
C LYS A 356 16.77 -2.44 3.38
N THR A 357 17.83 -2.90 4.01
CA THR A 357 18.61 -2.06 4.92
C THR A 357 19.59 -1.13 4.23
N PHE A 358 19.73 -1.22 2.89
CA PHE A 358 20.67 -0.39 2.13
C PHE A 358 20.22 -0.11 0.69
N LEU A 359 18.96 0.32 0.51
CA LEU A 359 18.30 0.50 -0.78
C LEU A 359 18.95 1.59 -1.63
N LYS A 360 19.01 1.34 -2.93
CA LYS A 360 19.45 2.28 -3.95
C LYS A 360 18.28 3.18 -4.36
N ARG A 361 18.59 4.36 -4.87
CA ARG A 361 17.61 5.30 -5.43
C ARG A 361 18.08 5.90 -6.74
N CYS A 362 17.14 6.42 -7.52
CA CYS A 362 17.39 7.14 -8.76
C CYS A 362 17.12 8.61 -8.55
N ARG A 363 17.95 9.49 -9.11
CA ARG A 363 17.69 10.94 -9.09
C ARG A 363 16.69 11.31 -10.18
N ALA A 364 15.79 12.23 -9.89
CA ALA A 364 15.00 12.95 -10.87
C ALA A 364 15.83 14.14 -11.40
N TYR A 365 16.82 13.87 -12.23
CA TYR A 365 17.87 14.80 -12.61
C TYR A 365 18.01 14.91 -14.13
N ASP A 366 17.96 16.13 -14.67
CA ASP A 366 18.26 16.39 -16.07
C ASP A 366 19.75 16.74 -16.21
N ASN A 367 20.48 15.95 -16.98
CA ASN A 367 21.90 16.13 -17.21
C ASN A 367 22.29 15.99 -18.70
N ASN A 368 21.36 16.34 -19.60
CA ASN A 368 21.54 16.17 -21.04
C ASN A 368 21.91 14.75 -21.47
N GLY A 369 21.31 13.73 -20.84
CA GLY A 369 21.56 12.30 -21.09
C GLY A 369 22.93 11.82 -20.61
N LYS A 370 23.61 12.56 -19.72
CA LYS A 370 24.88 12.19 -19.10
C LYS A 370 24.65 11.44 -17.79
N GLU A 371 25.75 11.22 -17.06
CA GLU A 371 25.75 10.49 -15.78
C GLU A 371 24.66 10.99 -14.81
N PHE A 372 23.93 10.07 -14.22
CA PHE A 372 22.81 10.26 -13.29
C PHE A 372 21.55 10.91 -13.90
N ASP A 373 21.51 11.10 -15.22
CA ASP A 373 20.32 11.64 -15.89
C ASP A 373 19.13 10.70 -15.74
N ILE A 374 17.94 11.26 -15.51
CA ILE A 374 16.69 10.49 -15.38
C ILE A 374 16.43 9.60 -16.60
N LYS A 375 16.79 10.09 -17.81
CA LYS A 375 16.66 9.31 -19.03
C LYS A 375 17.53 8.04 -19.00
N MET A 376 18.75 8.12 -18.48
CA MET A 376 19.61 6.93 -18.35
C MET A 376 18.99 5.87 -17.40
N VAL A 377 18.30 6.30 -16.36
CA VAL A 377 17.58 5.40 -15.45
C VAL A 377 16.54 4.60 -16.22
N PHE A 378 15.74 5.27 -17.04
CA PHE A 378 14.68 4.58 -17.79
C PHE A 378 15.22 3.79 -18.99
N ASP A 379 16.32 4.19 -19.61
CA ASP A 379 17.04 3.41 -20.62
C ASP A 379 17.56 2.07 -20.01
N MET A 380 18.01 2.08 -18.75
CA MET A 380 18.40 0.85 -18.03
C MET A 380 17.18 -0.04 -17.72
N LEU A 381 16.03 0.57 -17.43
CA LEU A 381 14.79 -0.13 -17.11
C LEU A 381 14.10 -0.72 -18.34
N GLU A 382 14.30 -0.16 -19.52
CA GLU A 382 13.65 -0.61 -20.76
C GLU A 382 13.79 -2.12 -20.99
N LYS A 383 14.95 -2.71 -20.65
CA LYS A 383 15.26 -4.12 -20.85
C LYS A 383 15.06 -5.00 -19.63
N ASN A 384 14.97 -4.41 -18.44
CA ASN A 384 15.02 -5.17 -17.20
C ASN A 384 14.13 -4.60 -16.08
N ARG A 385 13.04 -3.94 -16.43
CA ARG A 385 12.09 -3.46 -15.43
C ARG A 385 11.20 -4.58 -14.88
N TYR A 386 10.73 -4.41 -13.67
CA TYR A 386 9.64 -5.20 -13.13
C TYR A 386 8.38 -5.00 -13.99
N ILE A 387 7.75 -6.07 -14.42
CA ILE A 387 6.45 -6.06 -15.13
C ILE A 387 5.55 -7.07 -14.43
N SER A 388 4.48 -6.58 -13.85
CA SER A 388 3.55 -7.37 -13.02
C SER A 388 2.67 -8.32 -13.85
N ASP A 389 2.36 -9.47 -13.27
CA ASP A 389 1.32 -10.37 -13.75
C ASP A 389 -0.10 -9.99 -13.25
N GLY A 390 -0.23 -8.92 -12.43
CA GLY A 390 -1.48 -8.45 -11.87
C GLY A 390 -2.01 -9.30 -10.70
N GLU A 391 -1.19 -10.18 -10.12
CA GLU A 391 -1.57 -11.10 -9.06
C GLU A 391 -0.72 -10.86 -7.80
N PRO A 392 -1.21 -10.12 -6.80
CA PRO A 392 -0.41 -9.68 -5.67
C PRO A 392 0.12 -10.82 -4.77
N ASN A 393 -0.39 -12.05 -4.94
CA ASN A 393 0.01 -13.23 -4.16
C ASN A 393 0.78 -14.29 -5.00
N ILE A 394 1.17 -13.94 -6.21
CA ILE A 394 1.91 -14.81 -7.13
C ILE A 394 3.17 -14.07 -7.56
N ILE A 395 4.23 -14.79 -7.84
CA ILE A 395 5.46 -14.24 -8.43
C ILE A 395 5.68 -14.94 -9.76
N THR A 396 5.61 -14.18 -10.85
CA THR A 396 5.83 -14.70 -12.20
C THR A 396 7.18 -14.28 -12.73
N ILE A 397 8.01 -15.26 -13.09
CA ILE A 397 9.40 -15.08 -13.50
C ILE A 397 9.77 -15.96 -14.70
N LYS A 398 10.83 -15.57 -15.40
CA LYS A 398 11.45 -16.42 -16.40
C LYS A 398 12.11 -17.62 -15.73
N GLU A 399 12.02 -18.81 -16.34
CA GLU A 399 12.71 -20.02 -15.82
C GLU A 399 14.23 -19.79 -15.68
N SER A 400 14.85 -19.01 -16.59
CA SER A 400 16.26 -18.61 -16.51
C SER A 400 16.64 -17.81 -15.29
N ASP A 401 15.69 -17.12 -14.67
CA ASP A 401 15.92 -16.23 -13.53
C ASP A 401 15.60 -16.88 -12.17
N LYS A 402 15.17 -18.13 -12.16
CA LYS A 402 14.79 -18.89 -10.96
C LYS A 402 15.87 -18.92 -9.86
N THR A 403 17.13 -18.89 -10.24
CA THR A 403 18.26 -18.85 -9.28
C THR A 403 18.43 -17.50 -8.58
N LYS A 404 17.81 -16.45 -9.09
CA LYS A 404 17.82 -15.11 -8.50
C LYS A 404 16.65 -14.89 -7.51
N LEU A 405 15.67 -15.81 -7.51
CA LEU A 405 14.53 -15.68 -6.60
C LEU A 405 14.98 -15.91 -5.15
N GLY A 406 14.64 -14.97 -4.29
CA GLY A 406 14.82 -15.06 -2.84
C GLY A 406 13.84 -16.04 -2.18
N GLU A 407 14.01 -16.25 -0.88
CA GLU A 407 13.08 -17.07 -0.10
C GLU A 407 11.69 -16.45 -0.08
N THR A 408 10.67 -17.23 -0.41
CA THR A 408 9.28 -16.79 -0.45
C THR A 408 8.30 -17.89 -0.13
N ASN A 409 7.16 -17.55 0.48
CA ASN A 409 6.01 -18.45 0.67
C ASN A 409 4.93 -18.24 -0.41
N MET A 410 5.15 -17.31 -1.34
CA MET A 410 4.22 -17.04 -2.43
C MET A 410 4.27 -18.14 -3.49
N LYS A 411 3.17 -18.31 -4.21
CA LYS A 411 3.13 -19.20 -5.39
C LYS A 411 4.02 -18.62 -6.48
N VAL A 412 4.92 -19.44 -7.04
CA VAL A 412 5.82 -19.02 -8.12
C VAL A 412 5.38 -19.67 -9.43
N ILE A 413 5.24 -18.85 -10.46
CA ILE A 413 5.00 -19.27 -11.83
C ILE A 413 6.29 -19.04 -12.63
N THR A 414 6.71 -20.04 -13.39
CA THR A 414 7.85 -19.93 -14.31
C THR A 414 7.41 -20.21 -15.76
N TYR A 415 7.96 -19.46 -16.71
CA TYR A 415 7.71 -19.65 -18.13
C TYR A 415 8.99 -19.63 -18.95
#